data_748212d2e9c225b94abf9124ab6e2474
#
_entry.id   748212d2e9c225b94abf9124ab6e2474
#
_cell.length_a   1.000
_cell.length_b   1.000
_cell.length_c   1.000
_cell.angle_alpha   90.00
_cell.angle_beta   90.00
_cell.angle_gamma   90.00
#
_symmetry.space_group_name_H-M   'P 1'
#
loop_
_entity.id
_entity.type
_entity.pdbx_description
1 polymer ?
#
loop_
_entity_poly.entity_id
_entity_poly.type
_entity_poly.pdbx_seq_one_letter_code
_entity_poly.pdbx_strand_id
1 'polypeptide(L)'
;LAEVTMSIMQKQKARDRAAGYARDFVPLMKQILPACVERDIKVIANAGGVNVEGCAGAVRETARDLGLQGKLKIGIVTGDDILDRIDDLLGRGIKLRNMDTDEPLVTVRNRIQSANAYLGAQPIVEALDGGSQIVITGRATDTGLTLAPMIHEFGWAADDWDKLAAGTIAGHIIECGAQCSGGICQYEWKTIPDLANVGFPIAEASSDGIFVITKHEATGGRVNVPSIKEQLVYEMGDPRQYITPDCIADFTTIQLADDGADRVRVFGIKGRAATDSLKVSISYSAGYKAVGTLVYAWPDAYEKAKAADGILRARLDRLSLQFDQIMTEYVGANATHGPLAGEPSSDLAEVQLRVGVRGSDRTPIERFTKEIAPLILTGPPAVTGFAGGRPKVEEIVAYWPALIPKSEITPHVEIMEV
;
A
#
# COMPACT_ATOMS: atom_id res chain seq x y z
N LEU A 1 -5.57 1.22 -2.06
CA LEU A 1 -4.40 1.84 -2.70
C LEU A 1 -3.39 2.26 -1.64
N ALA A 2 -2.13 1.81 -1.74
CA ALA A 2 -1.05 2.21 -0.83
C ALA A 2 -0.66 3.69 -1.00
N GLU A 3 0.02 4.26 -0.01
CA GLU A 3 0.40 5.68 0.07
C GLU A 3 1.20 6.17 -1.14
N VAL A 4 2.17 5.37 -1.60
CA VAL A 4 3.00 5.70 -2.77
C VAL A 4 2.16 5.79 -4.05
N THR A 5 1.07 5.06 -4.13
CA THR A 5 0.18 5.04 -5.29
C THR A 5 -0.48 6.40 -5.52
N MET A 6 -0.80 7.16 -4.45
CA MET A 6 -1.39 8.50 -4.56
C MET A 6 -0.49 9.47 -5.33
N SER A 7 0.83 9.44 -5.09
CA SER A 7 1.78 10.28 -5.83
C SER A 7 1.90 9.87 -7.31
N ILE A 8 1.84 8.57 -7.59
CA ILE A 8 1.86 8.07 -8.98
C ILE A 8 0.61 8.52 -9.72
N MET A 9 -0.56 8.41 -9.07
CA MET A 9 -1.84 8.86 -9.63
C MET A 9 -1.89 10.37 -9.83
N GLN A 10 -1.32 11.15 -8.93
CA GLN A 10 -1.22 12.60 -9.08
C GLN A 10 -0.37 12.98 -10.30
N LYS A 11 0.76 12.30 -10.53
CA LYS A 11 1.57 12.48 -11.73
C LYS A 11 0.83 12.06 -13.02
N GLN A 12 0.00 11.03 -12.94
CA GLN A 12 -0.84 10.62 -14.08
C GLN A 12 -1.90 11.68 -14.37
N LYS A 13 -2.62 12.19 -13.35
CA LYS A 13 -3.63 13.25 -13.47
C LYS A 13 -3.04 14.55 -14.01
N ALA A 14 -1.81 14.89 -13.63
CA ALA A 14 -1.11 16.07 -14.13
C ALA A 14 -0.80 15.98 -15.65
N ARG A 15 -0.62 14.78 -16.19
CA ARG A 15 -0.38 14.52 -17.61
C ARG A 15 -1.66 14.33 -18.41
N ASP A 16 -2.65 13.73 -17.79
CA ASP A 16 -3.95 13.40 -18.37
C ASP A 16 -5.02 13.59 -17.30
N ARG A 17 -5.83 14.64 -17.43
CA ARG A 17 -6.87 14.99 -16.47
C ARG A 17 -7.93 13.90 -16.27
N ALA A 18 -8.07 12.98 -17.23
CA ALA A 18 -8.96 11.83 -17.13
C ALA A 18 -8.34 10.67 -16.34
N ALA A 19 -7.03 10.71 -16.05
CA ALA A 19 -6.34 9.72 -15.23
C ALA A 19 -6.34 10.10 -13.74
N GLY A 20 -5.60 9.34 -12.89
CA GLY A 20 -5.45 9.60 -11.47
C GLY A 20 -6.29 8.70 -10.57
N TYR A 21 -6.79 7.59 -11.11
CA TYR A 21 -7.48 6.53 -10.38
C TYR A 21 -6.96 5.14 -10.80
N ALA A 22 -7.36 4.09 -10.09
CA ALA A 22 -6.97 2.71 -10.39
C ALA A 22 -7.59 2.25 -11.71
N ARG A 23 -6.83 2.29 -12.80
CA ARG A 23 -7.35 1.98 -14.15
C ARG A 23 -7.87 0.54 -14.28
N ASP A 24 -7.27 -0.40 -13.57
CA ASP A 24 -7.68 -1.82 -13.59
C ASP A 24 -9.03 -2.06 -12.90
N PHE A 25 -9.50 -1.10 -12.09
CA PHE A 25 -10.79 -1.18 -11.44
C PHE A 25 -11.95 -1.19 -12.45
N VAL A 26 -11.87 -0.37 -13.50
CA VAL A 26 -12.95 -0.25 -14.51
C VAL A 26 -13.14 -1.54 -15.32
N PRO A 27 -12.08 -2.19 -15.86
CA PRO A 27 -12.20 -3.52 -16.47
C PRO A 27 -12.74 -4.60 -15.52
N LEU A 28 -12.36 -4.57 -14.24
CA LEU A 28 -12.90 -5.46 -13.23
C LEU A 28 -14.41 -5.23 -13.07
N MET A 29 -14.83 -3.98 -12.90
CA MET A 29 -16.25 -3.63 -12.79
C MET A 29 -17.04 -4.10 -14.01
N LYS A 30 -16.49 -3.98 -15.23
CA LYS A 30 -17.14 -4.50 -16.45
C LYS A 30 -17.47 -5.99 -16.37
N GLN A 31 -16.60 -6.77 -15.70
CA GLN A 31 -16.79 -8.23 -15.55
C GLN A 31 -17.82 -8.58 -14.47
N ILE A 32 -17.82 -7.86 -13.34
CA ILE A 32 -18.59 -8.26 -12.15
C ILE A 32 -19.93 -7.53 -11.98
N LEU A 33 -20.09 -6.31 -12.54
CA LEU A 33 -21.29 -5.49 -12.36
C LEU A 33 -22.61 -6.22 -12.62
N PRO A 34 -22.77 -7.01 -13.70
CA PRO A 34 -24.03 -7.70 -13.94
C PRO A 34 -24.41 -8.63 -12.78
N ALA A 35 -23.44 -9.40 -12.26
CA ALA A 35 -23.64 -10.29 -11.13
C ALA A 35 -23.86 -9.52 -9.82
N CYS A 36 -23.19 -8.40 -9.62
CA CYS A 36 -23.38 -7.55 -8.45
C CYS A 36 -24.81 -6.99 -8.40
N VAL A 37 -25.33 -6.51 -9.54
CA VAL A 37 -26.69 -6.00 -9.63
C VAL A 37 -27.74 -7.11 -9.44
N GLU A 38 -27.54 -8.25 -10.08
CA GLU A 38 -28.45 -9.41 -9.98
C GLU A 38 -28.57 -9.95 -8.55
N ARG A 39 -27.46 -9.94 -7.80
CA ARG A 39 -27.37 -10.55 -6.45
C ARG A 39 -27.37 -9.55 -5.32
N ASP A 40 -27.59 -8.27 -5.60
CA ASP A 40 -27.52 -7.17 -4.64
C ASP A 40 -26.19 -7.11 -3.86
N ILE A 41 -25.06 -7.35 -4.56
CA ILE A 41 -23.72 -7.28 -3.99
C ILE A 41 -23.23 -5.86 -4.03
N LYS A 42 -22.86 -5.29 -2.89
CA LYS A 42 -22.24 -3.96 -2.79
C LYS A 42 -20.73 -4.04 -3.05
N VAL A 43 -20.18 -3.04 -3.74
CA VAL A 43 -18.75 -2.93 -4.01
C VAL A 43 -18.23 -1.63 -3.42
N ILE A 44 -17.26 -1.72 -2.50
CA ILE A 44 -16.65 -0.56 -1.85
C ILE A 44 -15.16 -0.56 -2.15
N ALA A 45 -14.63 0.52 -2.71
CA ALA A 45 -13.23 0.58 -3.10
C ALA A 45 -12.64 2.00 -3.01
N ASN A 46 -11.41 2.11 -2.53
CA ASN A 46 -10.62 3.34 -2.59
C ASN A 46 -9.92 3.53 -3.96
N ALA A 47 -10.52 2.95 -5.02
CA ALA A 47 -10.00 2.97 -6.39
C ALA A 47 -9.99 4.37 -7.04
N GLY A 48 -10.70 5.33 -6.46
CA GLY A 48 -10.79 6.71 -6.95
C GLY A 48 -9.46 7.48 -6.90
N GLY A 49 -8.56 7.09 -6.01
CA GLY A 49 -7.25 7.71 -5.88
C GLY A 49 -7.35 9.23 -5.72
N VAL A 50 -6.76 10.00 -6.63
CA VAL A 50 -6.83 11.48 -6.66
C VAL A 50 -7.83 12.02 -7.69
N ASN A 51 -8.64 11.16 -8.29
CA ASN A 51 -9.66 11.51 -9.28
C ASN A 51 -10.91 10.62 -9.14
N VAL A 52 -11.58 10.77 -8.00
CA VAL A 52 -12.72 9.92 -7.61
C VAL A 52 -13.87 10.08 -8.63
N GLU A 53 -14.19 11.32 -9.03
CA GLU A 53 -15.25 11.62 -10.00
C GLU A 53 -14.93 11.02 -11.38
N GLY A 54 -13.65 11.07 -11.80
CA GLY A 54 -13.21 10.44 -13.05
C GLY A 54 -13.38 8.92 -13.03
N CYS A 55 -13.06 8.28 -11.90
CA CYS A 55 -13.29 6.84 -11.70
C CYS A 55 -14.78 6.51 -11.74
N ALA A 56 -15.59 7.23 -10.99
CA ALA A 56 -17.05 7.04 -10.95
C ALA A 56 -17.70 7.26 -12.33
N GLY A 57 -17.26 8.27 -13.07
CA GLY A 57 -17.69 8.52 -14.45
C GLY A 57 -17.39 7.34 -15.37
N ALA A 58 -16.18 6.77 -15.29
CA ALA A 58 -15.79 5.62 -16.11
C ALA A 58 -16.58 4.35 -15.74
N VAL A 59 -16.88 4.14 -14.46
CA VAL A 59 -17.73 3.02 -14.01
C VAL A 59 -19.18 3.24 -14.47
N ARG A 60 -19.69 4.48 -14.41
CA ARG A 60 -21.03 4.81 -14.92
C ARG A 60 -21.18 4.51 -16.41
N GLU A 61 -20.22 4.94 -17.23
CA GLU A 61 -20.25 4.64 -18.67
C GLU A 61 -20.20 3.11 -18.90
N THR A 62 -19.35 2.39 -18.15
CA THR A 62 -19.30 0.92 -18.21
C THR A 62 -20.65 0.29 -17.88
N ALA A 63 -21.34 0.78 -16.85
CA ALA A 63 -22.66 0.27 -16.47
C ALA A 63 -23.71 0.55 -17.53
N ARG A 64 -23.65 1.72 -18.20
CA ARG A 64 -24.51 2.04 -19.34
C ARG A 64 -24.29 1.13 -20.54
N ASP A 65 -23.02 0.86 -20.87
CA ASP A 65 -22.66 -0.06 -21.94
C ASP A 65 -23.18 -1.51 -21.69
N LEU A 66 -23.33 -1.86 -20.42
CA LEU A 66 -23.89 -3.14 -19.97
C LEU A 66 -25.43 -3.14 -19.86
N GLY A 67 -26.11 -2.04 -20.17
CA GLY A 67 -27.57 -1.92 -20.09
C GLY A 67 -28.12 -1.89 -18.66
N LEU A 68 -27.35 -1.35 -17.72
CA LEU A 68 -27.68 -1.27 -16.29
C LEU A 68 -28.24 0.09 -15.86
N GLN A 69 -28.66 0.94 -16.80
CA GLN A 69 -29.25 2.26 -16.50
C GLN A 69 -30.45 2.12 -15.57
N GLY A 70 -30.51 3.00 -14.55
CA GLY A 70 -31.58 3.02 -13.55
C GLY A 70 -31.58 1.84 -12.59
N LYS A 71 -30.56 0.96 -12.63
CA LYS A 71 -30.51 -0.25 -11.79
C LYS A 71 -29.53 -0.17 -10.62
N LEU A 72 -28.66 0.85 -10.59
CA LEU A 72 -27.68 1.03 -9.52
C LEU A 72 -27.34 2.50 -9.31
N LYS A 73 -26.82 2.79 -8.13
CA LYS A 73 -26.28 4.08 -7.74
C LYS A 73 -24.79 3.94 -7.40
N ILE A 74 -24.03 4.99 -7.67
CA ILE A 74 -22.60 5.08 -7.33
C ILE A 74 -22.44 6.18 -6.29
N GLY A 75 -21.98 5.82 -5.10
CA GLY A 75 -21.54 6.75 -4.06
C GLY A 75 -20.12 7.22 -4.34
N ILE A 76 -19.90 8.50 -4.27
CA ILE A 76 -18.63 9.18 -4.50
C ILE A 76 -18.23 9.85 -3.20
N VAL A 77 -17.10 9.42 -2.60
CA VAL A 77 -16.59 9.98 -1.36
C VAL A 77 -15.30 10.72 -1.62
N THR A 78 -15.30 12.03 -1.38
CA THR A 78 -14.17 12.95 -1.57
C THR A 78 -13.88 13.76 -0.31
N GLY A 79 -12.93 14.70 -0.36
CA GLY A 79 -12.54 15.57 0.76
C GLY A 79 -11.27 15.11 1.49
N ASP A 80 -10.64 14.04 1.04
CA ASP A 80 -9.35 13.55 1.52
C ASP A 80 -8.16 14.36 0.95
N ASP A 81 -8.27 14.86 -0.30
CA ASP A 81 -7.21 15.63 -0.96
C ASP A 81 -7.12 17.05 -0.38
N ILE A 82 -5.99 17.34 0.25
CA ILE A 82 -5.70 18.66 0.86
C ILE A 82 -4.53 19.38 0.18
N LEU A 83 -4.08 18.90 -0.98
CA LEU A 83 -2.88 19.44 -1.65
C LEU A 83 -3.01 20.95 -1.91
N ASP A 84 -4.14 21.40 -2.44
CA ASP A 84 -4.39 22.80 -2.76
C ASP A 84 -4.63 23.67 -1.51
N ARG A 85 -4.82 23.06 -0.34
CA ARG A 85 -5.08 23.72 0.95
C ARG A 85 -3.83 23.86 1.83
N ILE A 86 -2.71 23.28 1.42
CA ILE A 86 -1.48 23.24 2.24
C ILE A 86 -1.04 24.64 2.68
N ASP A 87 -1.05 25.63 1.79
CA ASP A 87 -0.63 27.00 2.13
C ASP A 87 -1.59 27.69 3.12
N ASP A 88 -2.88 27.52 2.95
CA ASP A 88 -3.89 28.00 3.89
C ASP A 88 -3.72 27.35 5.27
N LEU A 89 -3.58 26.04 5.33
CA LEU A 89 -3.36 25.30 6.57
C LEU A 89 -2.11 25.77 7.32
N LEU A 90 -0.99 25.90 6.61
CA LEU A 90 0.25 26.43 7.18
C LEU A 90 0.09 27.88 7.66
N GLY A 91 -0.61 28.73 6.89
CA GLY A 91 -0.90 30.13 7.23
C GLY A 91 -1.77 30.26 8.50
N ARG A 92 -2.65 29.30 8.78
CA ARG A 92 -3.47 29.21 10.00
C ARG A 92 -2.74 28.55 11.18
N GLY A 93 -1.46 28.18 11.00
CA GLY A 93 -0.61 27.65 12.08
C GLY A 93 -0.67 26.12 12.23
N ILE A 94 -1.30 25.39 11.31
CA ILE A 94 -1.31 23.93 11.28
C ILE A 94 0.00 23.46 10.66
N LYS A 95 0.93 22.97 11.48
CA LYS A 95 2.33 22.76 11.09
C LYS A 95 2.56 21.50 10.24
N LEU A 96 1.66 20.53 10.24
CA LEU A 96 1.78 19.25 9.53
C LEU A 96 3.19 18.63 9.69
N ARG A 97 3.64 18.56 10.96
CA ARG A 97 4.98 18.04 11.28
C ARG A 97 5.08 16.57 10.91
N ASN A 98 6.26 16.18 10.44
CA ASN A 98 6.58 14.79 10.18
C ASN A 98 6.51 13.98 11.49
N MET A 99 5.75 12.89 11.50
CA MET A 99 5.54 12.07 12.70
C MET A 99 6.81 11.34 13.16
N ASP A 100 7.75 11.09 12.24
CA ASP A 100 8.97 10.33 12.52
C ASP A 100 10.14 11.25 12.93
N THR A 101 10.26 12.43 12.28
CA THR A 101 11.42 13.32 12.45
C THR A 101 11.08 14.60 13.19
N ASP A 102 9.81 14.90 13.41
CA ASP A 102 9.29 16.16 13.96
C ASP A 102 9.65 17.42 13.15
N GLU A 103 10.12 17.28 11.93
CA GLU A 103 10.40 18.42 11.05
C GLU A 103 9.10 19.10 10.58
N PRO A 104 9.08 20.44 10.43
CA PRO A 104 7.90 21.13 9.91
C PRO A 104 7.79 20.98 8.38
N LEU A 105 6.56 20.80 7.84
CA LEU A 105 6.30 20.57 6.41
C LEU A 105 6.89 21.64 5.49
N VAL A 106 7.08 22.87 5.98
CA VAL A 106 7.66 23.97 5.21
C VAL A 106 9.03 23.63 4.62
N THR A 107 9.79 22.72 5.23
CA THR A 107 11.12 22.28 4.74
C THR A 107 11.05 21.56 3.38
N VAL A 108 9.91 20.97 3.04
CA VAL A 108 9.69 20.24 1.78
C VAL A 108 8.59 20.86 0.92
N ARG A 109 8.01 22.02 1.33
CA ARG A 109 6.81 22.62 0.75
C ARG A 109 6.83 22.69 -0.78
N ASN A 110 7.92 23.15 -1.38
CA ASN A 110 8.06 23.35 -2.82
C ASN A 110 8.23 22.04 -3.61
N ARG A 111 8.30 20.90 -2.92
CA ARG A 111 8.54 19.60 -3.52
C ARG A 111 7.36 18.63 -3.31
N ILE A 112 6.29 19.09 -2.64
CA ILE A 112 5.11 18.27 -2.36
C ILE A 112 4.44 17.89 -3.69
N GLN A 113 4.03 16.63 -3.78
CA GLN A 113 3.39 16.04 -4.97
C GLN A 113 1.95 15.59 -4.70
N SER A 114 1.65 15.09 -3.50
CA SER A 114 0.30 14.71 -3.08
C SER A 114 0.15 14.91 -1.58
N ALA A 115 -1.08 15.14 -1.11
CA ALA A 115 -1.40 15.25 0.30
C ALA A 115 -2.85 14.81 0.54
N ASN A 116 -3.04 13.65 1.17
CA ASN A 116 -4.36 13.06 1.37
C ASN A 116 -4.56 12.66 2.84
N ALA A 117 -5.66 13.11 3.43
CA ALA A 117 -6.08 12.68 4.76
C ALA A 117 -6.73 11.30 4.69
N TYR A 118 -6.52 10.49 5.73
CA TYR A 118 -7.19 9.19 5.84
C TYR A 118 -8.62 9.43 6.36
N LEU A 119 -9.62 9.29 5.49
CA LEU A 119 -11.02 9.33 5.89
C LEU A 119 -11.39 8.04 6.63
N GLY A 120 -12.34 8.14 7.57
CA GLY A 120 -12.91 6.99 8.26
C GLY A 120 -14.07 6.34 7.49
N ALA A 121 -14.77 5.44 8.17
CA ALA A 121 -15.90 4.68 7.62
C ALA A 121 -17.16 5.53 7.40
N GLN A 122 -17.39 6.57 8.20
CA GLN A 122 -18.67 7.30 8.23
C GLN A 122 -19.13 7.84 6.86
N PRO A 123 -18.31 8.49 6.01
CA PRO A 123 -18.79 8.95 4.71
C PRO A 123 -19.12 7.78 3.74
N ILE A 124 -18.54 6.61 3.94
CA ILE A 124 -18.89 5.40 3.20
C ILE A 124 -20.26 4.88 3.67
N VAL A 125 -20.52 4.90 4.98
CA VAL A 125 -21.84 4.55 5.55
C VAL A 125 -22.91 5.48 4.98
N GLU A 126 -22.67 6.79 4.94
CA GLU A 126 -23.59 7.76 4.35
C GLU A 126 -23.91 7.45 2.88
N ALA A 127 -22.90 7.07 2.10
CA ALA A 127 -23.09 6.66 0.70
C ALA A 127 -23.94 5.38 0.59
N LEU A 128 -23.73 4.40 1.47
CA LEU A 128 -24.51 3.15 1.53
C LEU A 128 -25.96 3.41 1.96
N ASP A 129 -26.19 4.25 2.97
CA ASP A 129 -27.50 4.66 3.45
C ASP A 129 -28.29 5.43 2.37
N GLY A 130 -27.60 6.16 1.50
CA GLY A 130 -28.14 6.80 0.29
C GLY A 130 -28.53 5.80 -0.80
N GLY A 131 -28.34 4.50 -0.58
CA GLY A 131 -28.71 3.42 -1.50
C GLY A 131 -27.65 3.13 -2.57
N SER A 132 -26.40 3.54 -2.39
CA SER A 132 -25.32 3.23 -3.32
C SER A 132 -24.97 1.76 -3.28
N GLN A 133 -24.94 1.14 -4.47
CA GLN A 133 -24.45 -0.22 -4.63
C GLN A 133 -22.93 -0.29 -4.86
N ILE A 134 -22.38 0.76 -5.45
CA ILE A 134 -20.96 0.94 -5.62
C ILE A 134 -20.54 2.17 -4.85
N VAL A 135 -19.50 2.09 -4.00
CA VAL A 135 -18.93 3.25 -3.32
C VAL A 135 -17.46 3.37 -3.73
N ILE A 136 -17.11 4.53 -4.29
CA ILE A 136 -15.74 4.84 -4.74
C ILE A 136 -15.22 5.99 -3.89
N THR A 137 -14.05 5.80 -3.26
CA THR A 137 -13.44 6.81 -2.41
C THR A 137 -12.07 7.23 -2.93
N GLY A 138 -11.59 8.40 -2.50
CA GLY A 138 -10.18 8.76 -2.48
C GLY A 138 -9.44 7.99 -1.38
N ARG A 139 -8.55 8.66 -0.62
CA ARG A 139 -7.86 8.00 0.49
C ARG A 139 -8.77 7.85 1.69
N ALA A 140 -9.17 6.62 1.96
CA ALA A 140 -9.80 6.21 3.20
C ALA A 140 -8.88 5.24 3.96
N THR A 141 -9.10 5.04 5.25
CA THR A 141 -8.42 3.97 5.98
C THR A 141 -8.84 2.61 5.39
N ASP A 142 -7.89 1.71 5.19
CA ASP A 142 -8.14 0.44 4.52
C ASP A 142 -9.16 -0.41 5.31
N THR A 143 -9.06 -0.38 6.63
CA THR A 143 -10.02 -1.04 7.54
C THR A 143 -11.43 -0.44 7.45
N GLY A 144 -11.56 0.84 7.11
CA GLY A 144 -12.84 1.53 6.96
C GLY A 144 -13.70 0.98 5.83
N LEU A 145 -13.09 0.42 4.79
CA LEU A 145 -13.81 -0.21 3.68
C LEU A 145 -14.59 -1.46 4.12
N THR A 146 -14.14 -2.12 5.20
CA THR A 146 -14.81 -3.28 5.80
C THR A 146 -15.71 -2.87 6.96
N LEU A 147 -15.28 -1.90 7.79
CA LEU A 147 -16.06 -1.40 8.91
C LEU A 147 -17.38 -0.73 8.44
N ALA A 148 -17.33 0.05 7.36
CA ALA A 148 -18.49 0.81 6.89
C ALA A 148 -19.71 -0.07 6.54
N PRO A 149 -19.60 -1.15 5.74
CA PRO A 149 -20.74 -2.02 5.51
C PRO A 149 -21.24 -2.72 6.77
N MET A 150 -20.40 -3.01 7.77
CA MET A 150 -20.85 -3.56 9.05
C MET A 150 -21.68 -2.54 9.85
N ILE A 151 -21.25 -1.27 9.88
CA ILE A 151 -22.03 -0.20 10.50
C ILE A 151 -23.39 -0.07 9.80
N HIS A 152 -23.39 -0.02 8.46
CA HIS A 152 -24.59 0.11 7.64
C HIS A 152 -25.58 -1.04 7.87
N GLU A 153 -25.10 -2.29 7.78
CA GLU A 153 -25.96 -3.48 7.87
C GLU A 153 -26.49 -3.74 9.29
N PHE A 154 -25.68 -3.45 10.31
CA PHE A 154 -26.04 -3.76 11.70
C PHE A 154 -26.53 -2.56 12.51
N GLY A 155 -26.48 -1.36 11.95
CA GLY A 155 -26.90 -0.13 12.64
C GLY A 155 -26.06 0.17 13.90
N TRP A 156 -24.75 -0.10 13.87
CA TRP A 156 -23.88 0.14 15.02
C TRP A 156 -23.79 1.61 15.37
N ALA A 157 -23.88 1.93 16.65
CA ALA A 157 -23.78 3.31 17.12
C ALA A 157 -22.33 3.84 16.99
N ALA A 158 -22.20 5.15 16.78
CA ALA A 158 -20.91 5.81 16.59
C ALA A 158 -20.00 5.77 17.83
N ASP A 159 -20.53 5.40 18.98
CA ASP A 159 -19.85 5.25 20.27
C ASP A 159 -19.78 3.79 20.76
N ASP A 160 -20.20 2.83 19.94
CA ASP A 160 -20.07 1.40 20.25
C ASP A 160 -18.64 0.91 19.90
N TRP A 161 -17.68 1.41 20.67
CA TRP A 161 -16.25 1.28 20.38
C TRP A 161 -15.80 -0.17 20.23
N ASP A 162 -16.37 -1.13 20.95
CA ASP A 162 -16.01 -2.53 20.85
C ASP A 162 -16.41 -3.10 19.47
N LYS A 163 -17.58 -2.74 18.95
CA LYS A 163 -18.04 -3.16 17.63
C LYS A 163 -17.28 -2.44 16.50
N LEU A 164 -17.02 -1.13 16.65
CA LEU A 164 -16.21 -0.39 15.71
C LEU A 164 -14.78 -0.98 15.62
N ALA A 165 -14.22 -1.37 16.77
CA ALA A 165 -12.92 -2.06 16.80
C ALA A 165 -13.00 -3.45 16.14
N ALA A 166 -14.12 -4.18 16.31
CA ALA A 166 -14.30 -5.48 15.65
C ALA A 166 -14.32 -5.35 14.13
N GLY A 167 -15.07 -4.40 13.57
CA GLY A 167 -15.09 -4.13 12.14
C GLY A 167 -13.74 -3.64 11.61
N THR A 168 -13.02 -2.84 12.41
CA THR A 168 -11.65 -2.40 12.11
C THR A 168 -10.69 -3.59 12.03
N ILE A 169 -10.75 -4.52 12.98
CA ILE A 169 -9.89 -5.72 13.00
C ILE A 169 -10.26 -6.68 11.86
N ALA A 170 -11.56 -6.84 11.57
CA ALA A 170 -11.97 -7.61 10.39
C ALA A 170 -11.36 -7.03 9.11
N GLY A 171 -11.39 -5.71 8.95
CA GLY A 171 -10.73 -5.00 7.84
C GLY A 171 -9.24 -5.25 7.79
N HIS A 172 -8.53 -5.13 8.91
CA HIS A 172 -7.09 -5.39 8.98
C HIS A 172 -6.74 -6.84 8.59
N ILE A 173 -7.58 -7.80 8.95
CA ILE A 173 -7.32 -9.21 8.59
C ILE A 173 -7.48 -9.44 7.08
N ILE A 174 -8.44 -8.80 6.42
CA ILE A 174 -8.73 -9.09 5.01
C ILE A 174 -8.10 -8.12 4.00
N GLU A 175 -7.60 -6.96 4.45
CA GLU A 175 -7.07 -5.91 3.56
C GLU A 175 -5.92 -6.36 2.65
N CYS A 176 -5.05 -7.25 3.15
CA CYS A 176 -3.92 -7.80 2.39
C CYS A 176 -4.32 -9.02 1.53
N GLY A 177 -5.61 -9.24 1.30
CA GLY A 177 -6.13 -10.31 0.46
C GLY A 177 -5.69 -11.69 0.93
N ALA A 178 -5.09 -12.47 0.05
CA ALA A 178 -4.74 -13.87 0.32
C ALA A 178 -3.67 -14.09 1.41
N GLN A 179 -3.09 -13.04 1.99
CA GLN A 179 -2.09 -13.18 3.06
C GLN A 179 -2.65 -13.96 4.25
N CYS A 180 -3.82 -13.62 4.75
CA CYS A 180 -4.43 -14.35 5.88
C CYS A 180 -4.99 -15.72 5.51
N SER A 181 -5.08 -16.06 4.23
CA SER A 181 -5.44 -17.40 3.73
C SER A 181 -4.25 -18.21 3.23
N GLY A 182 -3.04 -17.86 3.64
CA GLY A 182 -1.83 -18.65 3.43
C GLY A 182 -0.82 -18.06 2.45
N GLY A 183 -1.15 -16.97 1.73
CA GLY A 183 -0.17 -16.22 0.94
C GLY A 183 0.91 -15.64 1.85
N ILE A 184 2.18 -15.79 1.50
CA ILE A 184 3.36 -15.37 2.30
C ILE A 184 3.40 -15.87 3.77
N CYS A 185 2.51 -16.77 4.17
CA CYS A 185 2.48 -17.35 5.51
C CYS A 185 3.79 -18.11 5.80
N GLN A 186 4.39 -17.86 6.95
CA GLN A 186 5.64 -18.55 7.38
C GLN A 186 5.34 -19.91 7.98
N TYR A 187 4.21 -20.04 8.69
CA TYR A 187 3.83 -21.27 9.37
C TYR A 187 3.50 -22.37 8.37
N GLU A 188 4.34 -23.43 8.38
CA GLU A 188 4.17 -24.62 7.52
C GLU A 188 3.90 -24.32 6.04
N TRP A 189 4.52 -23.26 5.48
CA TRP A 189 4.24 -22.77 4.13
C TRP A 189 4.33 -23.85 3.03
N LYS A 190 5.21 -24.88 3.22
CA LYS A 190 5.39 -26.00 2.28
C LYS A 190 4.17 -26.92 2.19
N THR A 191 3.28 -26.89 3.20
CA THR A 191 2.09 -27.73 3.26
C THR A 191 0.81 -27.00 2.91
N ILE A 192 0.90 -25.70 2.55
CA ILE A 192 -0.24 -24.90 2.12
C ILE A 192 -0.66 -25.39 0.72
N PRO A 193 -1.91 -25.83 0.54
CA PRO A 193 -2.34 -26.40 -0.73
C PRO A 193 -2.54 -25.32 -1.80
N ASP A 194 -2.21 -25.65 -3.06
CA ASP A 194 -2.57 -24.92 -4.27
C ASP A 194 -2.47 -23.39 -4.17
N LEU A 195 -1.26 -22.88 -3.86
CA LEU A 195 -1.00 -21.44 -3.80
C LEU A 195 -1.22 -20.71 -5.14
N ALA A 196 -1.26 -21.46 -6.26
CA ALA A 196 -1.57 -20.87 -7.57
C ALA A 196 -3.06 -20.47 -7.69
N ASN A 197 -3.94 -21.06 -6.89
CA ASN A 197 -5.36 -20.78 -6.83
C ASN A 197 -5.79 -20.35 -5.40
N VAL A 198 -4.91 -19.64 -4.69
CA VAL A 198 -5.18 -19.22 -3.30
C VAL A 198 -6.45 -18.37 -3.22
N GLY A 199 -7.34 -18.73 -2.28
CA GLY A 199 -8.58 -18.01 -2.06
C GLY A 199 -8.38 -16.70 -1.31
N PHE A 200 -9.12 -15.66 -1.73
CA PHE A 200 -9.20 -14.44 -0.95
C PHE A 200 -10.07 -14.63 0.29
N PRO A 201 -9.79 -13.92 1.39
CA PRO A 201 -10.52 -14.09 2.63
C PRO A 201 -11.93 -13.52 2.56
N ILE A 202 -12.81 -14.12 3.35
CA ILE A 202 -14.17 -13.68 3.59
C ILE A 202 -14.33 -13.48 5.10
N ALA A 203 -14.86 -12.33 5.52
CA ALA A 203 -15.28 -12.08 6.89
C ALA A 203 -16.80 -12.24 6.99
N GLU A 204 -17.26 -13.28 7.68
CA GLU A 204 -18.68 -13.51 8.00
C GLU A 204 -18.97 -12.86 9.36
N ALA A 205 -19.59 -11.70 9.36
CA ALA A 205 -19.82 -10.89 10.55
C ALA A 205 -21.24 -11.04 11.11
N SER A 206 -21.39 -10.83 12.42
CA SER A 206 -22.66 -10.75 13.12
C SER A 206 -22.83 -9.43 13.88
N SER A 207 -24.08 -9.10 14.22
CA SER A 207 -24.43 -7.79 14.81
C SER A 207 -23.81 -7.52 16.18
N ASP A 208 -23.31 -8.55 16.87
CA ASP A 208 -22.62 -8.45 18.17
C ASP A 208 -21.11 -8.16 18.05
N GLY A 209 -20.57 -8.07 16.80
CA GLY A 209 -19.15 -7.82 16.52
C GLY A 209 -18.29 -9.08 16.48
N ILE A 210 -18.86 -10.26 16.66
CA ILE A 210 -18.15 -11.53 16.42
C ILE A 210 -18.12 -11.79 14.92
N PHE A 211 -17.01 -12.30 14.40
CA PHE A 211 -16.94 -12.68 13.00
C PHE A 211 -16.08 -13.92 12.79
N VAL A 212 -16.28 -14.58 11.66
CA VAL A 212 -15.50 -15.73 11.21
C VAL A 212 -14.74 -15.36 9.94
N ILE A 213 -13.44 -15.63 9.93
CA ILE A 213 -12.64 -15.54 8.70
C ILE A 213 -12.63 -16.89 8.02
N THR A 214 -12.95 -16.88 6.73
CA THR A 214 -12.99 -18.08 5.86
C THR A 214 -12.55 -17.72 4.43
N LYS A 215 -12.70 -18.63 3.50
CA LYS A 215 -12.46 -18.48 2.06
C LYS A 215 -13.42 -19.33 1.25
N HIS A 216 -13.45 -19.17 -0.07
CA HIS A 216 -14.23 -20.06 -0.93
C HIS A 216 -13.70 -21.51 -0.89
N GLU A 217 -14.59 -22.49 -0.75
CA GLU A 217 -14.26 -23.92 -0.63
C GLU A 217 -13.45 -24.46 -1.82
N ALA A 218 -13.74 -24.00 -3.04
CA ALA A 218 -13.06 -24.46 -4.26
C ALA A 218 -11.70 -23.80 -4.52
N THR A 219 -11.12 -23.12 -3.52
CA THR A 219 -9.84 -22.43 -3.66
C THR A 219 -8.74 -23.08 -2.81
N GLY A 220 -7.50 -22.88 -3.24
CA GLY A 220 -6.31 -23.22 -2.47
C GLY A 220 -6.09 -22.30 -1.27
N GLY A 221 -4.94 -22.42 -0.64
CA GLY A 221 -4.65 -21.70 0.59
C GLY A 221 -5.17 -22.43 1.83
N ARG A 222 -5.00 -21.78 2.99
CA ARG A 222 -5.42 -22.30 4.29
C ARG A 222 -5.76 -21.17 5.23
N VAL A 223 -6.95 -21.19 5.81
CA VAL A 223 -7.36 -20.30 6.90
C VAL A 223 -7.32 -21.08 8.20
N ASN A 224 -6.40 -20.70 9.10
CA ASN A 224 -6.26 -21.28 10.42
C ASN A 224 -5.77 -20.23 11.42
N VAL A 225 -5.76 -20.56 12.71
CA VAL A 225 -5.32 -19.65 13.75
C VAL A 225 -3.89 -19.10 13.51
N PRO A 226 -2.89 -19.88 13.10
CA PRO A 226 -1.57 -19.34 12.75
C PRO A 226 -1.59 -18.30 11.61
N SER A 227 -2.29 -18.57 10.49
CA SER A 227 -2.32 -17.62 9.37
C SER A 227 -2.99 -16.29 9.74
N ILE A 228 -4.05 -16.35 10.57
CA ILE A 228 -4.69 -15.13 11.08
C ILE A 228 -3.78 -14.38 12.05
N LYS A 229 -3.04 -15.09 12.92
CA LYS A 229 -2.07 -14.44 13.81
C LYS A 229 -0.95 -13.72 13.07
N GLU A 230 -0.45 -14.31 11.98
CA GLU A 230 0.57 -13.65 11.15
C GLU A 230 0.04 -12.36 10.53
N GLN A 231 -1.20 -12.35 10.04
CA GLN A 231 -1.83 -11.14 9.53
C GLN A 231 -2.08 -10.10 10.63
N LEU A 232 -2.52 -10.51 11.84
CA LEU A 232 -2.78 -9.59 12.95
C LEU A 232 -1.52 -8.85 13.43
N VAL A 233 -0.33 -9.43 13.28
CA VAL A 233 0.93 -8.77 13.65
C VAL A 233 1.61 -8.07 12.47
N TYR A 234 1.04 -8.17 11.28
CA TYR A 234 1.57 -7.53 10.08
C TYR A 234 1.35 -6.01 10.14
N GLU A 235 2.39 -5.22 9.84
CA GLU A 235 2.37 -3.75 9.92
C GLU A 235 1.90 -3.18 11.27
N MET A 236 2.13 -3.92 12.36
CA MET A 236 1.66 -3.58 13.70
C MET A 236 2.70 -2.71 14.44
N GLY A 237 2.23 -1.57 14.95
CA GLY A 237 2.98 -0.76 15.91
C GLY A 237 2.72 -1.20 17.35
N ASP A 238 2.13 -0.32 18.20
CA ASP A 238 1.68 -0.72 19.54
C ASP A 238 0.33 -1.46 19.45
N PRO A 239 0.28 -2.77 19.71
CA PRO A 239 -0.94 -3.55 19.58
C PRO A 239 -2.05 -3.15 20.55
N ARG A 240 -1.75 -2.40 21.62
CA ARG A 240 -2.75 -1.89 22.57
C ARG A 240 -3.49 -0.66 22.05
N GLN A 241 -3.02 -0.06 20.97
CA GLN A 241 -3.58 1.16 20.42
C GLN A 241 -3.39 1.26 18.91
N TYR A 242 -4.12 0.42 18.20
CA TYR A 242 -4.24 0.55 16.74
C TYR A 242 -5.20 1.70 16.42
N ILE A 243 -4.61 2.85 16.09
CA ILE A 243 -5.33 4.12 15.93
C ILE A 243 -5.87 4.24 14.51
N THR A 244 -7.20 4.40 14.39
CA THR A 244 -7.88 4.69 13.13
C THR A 244 -8.70 5.97 13.25
N PRO A 245 -9.23 6.53 12.17
CA PRO A 245 -10.18 7.62 12.23
C PRO A 245 -11.45 7.30 13.04
N ASP A 246 -11.84 6.02 13.10
CA ASP A 246 -13.12 5.56 13.62
C ASP A 246 -13.05 5.16 15.09
N CYS A 247 -11.97 4.51 15.50
CA CYS A 247 -11.75 4.06 16.88
C CYS A 247 -10.26 3.78 17.15
N ILE A 248 -9.92 3.49 18.39
CA ILE A 248 -8.66 2.87 18.79
C ILE A 248 -8.96 1.44 19.18
N ALA A 249 -8.46 0.47 18.40
CA ALA A 249 -8.65 -0.95 18.67
C ALA A 249 -7.49 -1.52 19.52
N ASP A 250 -7.82 -2.40 20.47
CA ASP A 250 -6.85 -3.12 21.31
C ASP A 250 -6.68 -4.55 20.80
N PHE A 251 -5.63 -4.78 20.01
CA PHE A 251 -5.31 -6.09 19.42
C PHE A 251 -4.91 -7.13 20.48
N THR A 252 -4.51 -6.71 21.67
CA THR A 252 -4.13 -7.64 22.75
C THR A 252 -5.33 -8.36 23.36
N THR A 253 -6.55 -7.88 23.10
CA THR A 253 -7.79 -8.48 23.59
C THR A 253 -8.36 -9.55 22.67
N ILE A 254 -7.88 -9.62 21.42
CA ILE A 254 -8.38 -10.53 20.40
C ILE A 254 -8.25 -11.99 20.83
N GLN A 255 -9.34 -12.72 20.70
CA GLN A 255 -9.37 -14.16 20.88
C GLN A 255 -9.69 -14.86 19.55
N LEU A 256 -8.97 -15.95 19.30
CA LEU A 256 -9.12 -16.75 18.08
C LEU A 256 -9.48 -18.18 18.48
N ALA A 257 -10.42 -18.79 17.78
CA ALA A 257 -10.78 -20.19 17.94
C ALA A 257 -11.06 -20.82 16.57
N ASP A 258 -10.62 -22.06 16.39
CA ASP A 258 -11.00 -22.84 15.22
C ASP A 258 -12.53 -23.03 15.18
N ASP A 259 -13.14 -22.87 14.01
CA ASP A 259 -14.58 -22.95 13.76
C ASP A 259 -14.88 -23.90 12.58
N GLY A 260 -14.04 -24.89 12.40
CA GLY A 260 -14.09 -25.86 11.29
C GLY A 260 -12.95 -25.70 10.29
N ALA A 261 -12.99 -26.46 9.23
CA ALA A 261 -11.97 -26.42 8.18
C ALA A 261 -11.97 -25.05 7.47
N ASP A 262 -10.82 -24.42 7.37
CA ASP A 262 -10.64 -23.08 6.79
C ASP A 262 -11.58 -22.02 7.41
N ARG A 263 -11.85 -22.13 8.72
CA ARG A 263 -12.72 -21.21 9.46
C ARG A 263 -12.10 -20.86 10.80
N VAL A 264 -11.96 -19.56 11.08
CA VAL A 264 -11.44 -19.07 12.36
C VAL A 264 -12.38 -18.01 12.92
N ARG A 265 -12.94 -18.27 14.10
CA ARG A 265 -13.76 -17.32 14.83
C ARG A 265 -12.89 -16.31 15.57
N VAL A 266 -13.23 -15.03 15.41
CA VAL A 266 -12.54 -13.88 16.02
C VAL A 266 -13.51 -13.16 16.93
N PHE A 267 -13.12 -12.93 18.20
CA PHE A 267 -13.98 -12.38 19.23
C PHE A 267 -13.18 -11.76 20.39
N GLY A 268 -13.88 -11.23 21.41
CA GLY A 268 -13.26 -10.66 22.62
C GLY A 268 -12.68 -9.27 22.44
N ILE A 269 -12.88 -8.66 21.28
CA ILE A 269 -12.29 -7.40 20.85
C ILE A 269 -12.77 -6.24 21.73
N LYS A 270 -11.82 -5.35 22.08
CA LYS A 270 -12.10 -4.11 22.81
C LYS A 270 -11.62 -2.90 22.02
N GLY A 271 -12.41 -1.85 22.10
CA GLY A 271 -12.14 -0.56 21.50
C GLY A 271 -12.34 0.60 22.46
N ARG A 272 -11.92 1.76 22.02
CA ARG A 272 -12.14 3.05 22.72
C ARG A 272 -12.23 4.19 21.70
N ALA A 273 -12.65 5.36 22.18
CA ALA A 273 -12.84 6.54 21.35
C ALA A 273 -11.62 6.86 20.50
N ALA A 274 -11.87 7.24 19.25
CA ALA A 274 -10.83 7.71 18.33
C ALA A 274 -10.18 9.02 18.82
N THR A 275 -8.99 9.33 18.29
CA THR A 275 -8.31 10.61 18.51
C THR A 275 -9.00 11.76 17.77
N ASP A 276 -8.67 13.01 18.11
CA ASP A 276 -9.18 14.21 17.44
C ASP A 276 -8.40 14.58 16.15
N SER A 277 -7.52 13.71 15.70
CA SER A 277 -6.70 13.93 14.51
C SER A 277 -6.84 12.80 13.51
N LEU A 278 -6.55 13.15 12.24
CA LEU A 278 -6.41 12.20 11.14
C LEU A 278 -4.94 12.16 10.71
N LYS A 279 -4.49 10.99 10.28
CA LYS A 279 -3.22 10.84 9.56
C LYS A 279 -3.35 11.47 8.18
N VAL A 280 -2.30 12.16 7.76
CA VAL A 280 -2.16 12.68 6.39
C VAL A 280 -0.96 12.00 5.75
N SER A 281 -1.18 11.43 4.58
CA SER A 281 -0.14 10.91 3.70
C SER A 281 0.27 12.02 2.75
N ILE A 282 1.49 12.55 2.93
CA ILE A 282 2.07 13.54 2.03
C ILE A 282 3.24 12.88 1.31
N SER A 283 3.35 13.09 0.01
CA SER A 283 4.52 12.67 -0.75
C SER A 283 5.24 13.87 -1.37
N TYR A 284 6.56 13.79 -1.45
CA TYR A 284 7.38 14.86 -2.00
C TYR A 284 8.56 14.33 -2.81
N SER A 285 9.05 15.11 -3.76
CA SER A 285 10.26 14.80 -4.52
C SER A 285 11.50 14.90 -3.65
N ALA A 286 12.28 13.82 -3.57
CA ALA A 286 13.49 13.70 -2.75
C ALA A 286 14.76 13.46 -3.57
N GLY A 287 14.77 13.94 -4.82
CA GLY A 287 15.91 13.79 -5.73
C GLY A 287 15.79 12.61 -6.67
N TYR A 288 16.91 12.03 -7.03
CA TYR A 288 17.03 11.00 -8.06
C TYR A 288 17.84 9.81 -7.59
N LYS A 289 17.57 8.65 -8.15
CA LYS A 289 18.33 7.41 -7.94
C LYS A 289 18.58 6.69 -9.26
N ALA A 290 19.58 5.82 -9.26
CA ALA A 290 19.75 4.78 -10.26
C ALA A 290 20.35 3.54 -9.62
N VAL A 291 19.98 2.36 -10.12
CA VAL A 291 20.51 1.08 -9.66
C VAL A 291 21.08 0.31 -10.84
N GLY A 292 22.34 -0.10 -10.73
CA GLY A 292 23.01 -0.94 -11.72
C GLY A 292 23.33 -2.32 -11.15
N THR A 293 23.27 -3.35 -12.00
CA THR A 293 23.52 -4.72 -11.59
C THR A 293 24.43 -5.44 -12.60
N LEU A 294 25.30 -6.32 -12.08
CA LEU A 294 26.08 -7.29 -12.85
C LEU A 294 26.12 -8.61 -12.08
N VAL A 295 26.19 -9.73 -12.78
CA VAL A 295 26.29 -11.05 -12.16
C VAL A 295 27.68 -11.63 -12.42
N TYR A 296 28.32 -12.10 -11.37
CA TYR A 296 29.64 -12.78 -11.42
C TYR A 296 29.45 -14.25 -11.06
N ALA A 297 29.98 -15.12 -11.92
CA ALA A 297 29.88 -16.56 -11.77
C ALA A 297 31.11 -17.15 -11.08
N TRP A 298 30.96 -18.37 -10.57
CA TRP A 298 32.04 -19.24 -10.05
C TRP A 298 33.22 -19.33 -11.00
N PRO A 299 34.49 -19.55 -10.52
CA PRO A 299 34.90 -19.51 -9.10
C PRO A 299 35.01 -18.07 -8.60
N ASP A 300 35.08 -17.93 -7.26
CA ASP A 300 35.30 -16.63 -6.59
C ASP A 300 34.26 -15.55 -6.90
N ALA A 301 33.00 -15.96 -7.08
CA ALA A 301 31.91 -15.05 -7.47
C ALA A 301 31.80 -13.81 -6.59
N TYR A 302 31.89 -14.00 -5.27
CA TYR A 302 31.80 -12.91 -4.28
C TYR A 302 33.01 -11.96 -4.37
N GLU A 303 34.24 -12.51 -4.44
CA GLU A 303 35.46 -11.69 -4.54
C GLU A 303 35.50 -10.88 -5.85
N LYS A 304 35.02 -11.46 -6.97
CA LYS A 304 34.89 -10.74 -8.23
C LYS A 304 33.89 -9.60 -8.15
N ALA A 305 32.73 -9.82 -7.48
CA ALA A 305 31.75 -8.79 -7.29
C ALA A 305 32.30 -7.64 -6.43
N LYS A 306 33.04 -7.93 -5.35
CA LYS A 306 33.75 -6.93 -4.54
C LYS A 306 34.80 -6.15 -5.35
N ALA A 307 35.59 -6.85 -6.12
CA ALA A 307 36.61 -6.21 -6.97
C ALA A 307 35.96 -5.28 -8.01
N ALA A 308 34.83 -5.69 -8.61
CA ALA A 308 34.06 -4.87 -9.54
C ALA A 308 33.50 -3.60 -8.88
N ASP A 309 32.98 -3.70 -7.65
CA ASP A 309 32.53 -2.52 -6.88
C ASP A 309 33.70 -1.57 -6.63
N GLY A 310 34.86 -2.09 -6.22
CA GLY A 310 36.08 -1.28 -6.04
C GLY A 310 36.53 -0.55 -7.32
N ILE A 311 36.48 -1.23 -8.47
CA ILE A 311 36.78 -0.63 -9.76
C ILE A 311 35.76 0.47 -10.10
N LEU A 312 34.49 0.19 -9.91
CA LEU A 312 33.43 1.17 -10.16
C LEU A 312 33.64 2.43 -9.32
N ARG A 313 33.82 2.28 -8.01
CA ARG A 313 34.04 3.41 -7.10
C ARG A 313 35.25 4.24 -7.49
N ALA A 314 36.38 3.60 -7.80
CA ALA A 314 37.58 4.31 -8.25
C ALA A 314 37.35 5.09 -9.55
N ARG A 315 36.47 4.60 -10.45
CA ARG A 315 36.09 5.33 -11.68
C ARG A 315 35.22 6.53 -11.38
N LEU A 316 34.21 6.35 -10.48
CA LEU A 316 33.32 7.45 -10.06
C LEU A 316 34.10 8.57 -9.39
N ASP A 317 35.12 8.24 -8.56
CA ASP A 317 36.01 9.20 -7.91
C ASP A 317 36.86 9.97 -8.94
N ARG A 318 37.45 9.27 -9.92
CA ARG A 318 38.21 9.94 -11.02
C ARG A 318 37.34 10.89 -11.84
N LEU A 319 36.06 10.62 -11.95
CA LEU A 319 35.09 11.48 -12.63
C LEU A 319 34.56 12.60 -11.72
N SER A 320 35.01 12.64 -10.46
CA SER A 320 34.60 13.61 -9.44
C SER A 320 33.10 13.68 -9.24
N LEU A 321 32.39 12.52 -9.39
CA LEU A 321 30.95 12.45 -9.21
C LEU A 321 30.60 12.45 -7.73
N GLN A 322 29.68 13.32 -7.35
CA GLN A 322 29.19 13.42 -5.99
C GLN A 322 27.78 12.83 -5.88
N PHE A 323 27.55 12.05 -4.85
CA PHE A 323 26.28 11.43 -4.52
C PHE A 323 25.96 11.67 -3.04
N ASP A 324 24.68 11.82 -2.70
CA ASP A 324 24.25 11.89 -1.29
C ASP A 324 24.48 10.52 -0.62
N GLN A 325 24.33 9.43 -1.40
CA GLN A 325 24.58 8.07 -0.93
C GLN A 325 24.97 7.15 -2.10
N ILE A 326 25.89 6.25 -1.84
CA ILE A 326 26.22 5.08 -2.64
C ILE A 326 26.05 3.83 -1.77
N MET A 327 25.29 2.87 -2.25
CA MET A 327 25.03 1.61 -1.57
C MET A 327 25.40 0.43 -2.47
N THR A 328 26.14 -0.53 -1.92
CA THR A 328 26.46 -1.78 -2.61
C THR A 328 25.88 -2.96 -1.87
N GLU A 329 25.26 -3.85 -2.60
CA GLU A 329 24.72 -5.11 -2.11
C GLU A 329 25.22 -6.26 -2.98
N TYR A 330 25.49 -7.38 -2.33
CA TYR A 330 25.91 -8.63 -2.95
C TYR A 330 24.76 -9.63 -2.84
N VAL A 331 23.85 -9.62 -3.81
CA VAL A 331 22.66 -10.48 -3.81
C VAL A 331 23.10 -11.93 -3.99
N GLY A 332 22.63 -12.80 -3.11
CA GLY A 332 23.08 -14.18 -2.97
C GLY A 332 24.08 -14.38 -1.82
N ALA A 333 24.67 -13.29 -1.28
CA ALA A 333 25.58 -13.33 -0.15
C ALA A 333 25.04 -12.58 1.08
N ASN A 334 24.87 -11.27 1.02
CA ASN A 334 24.53 -10.47 2.20
C ASN A 334 23.37 -9.45 1.99
N ALA A 335 22.80 -9.36 0.83
CA ALA A 335 21.84 -8.27 0.49
C ALA A 335 20.58 -8.29 1.37
N THR A 336 20.11 -9.46 1.80
CA THR A 336 18.87 -9.59 2.58
C THR A 336 19.07 -9.28 4.05
N HIS A 337 20.17 -9.79 4.64
CA HIS A 337 20.45 -9.67 6.07
C HIS A 337 21.47 -8.57 6.43
N GLY A 338 22.13 -7.98 5.42
CA GLY A 338 23.13 -6.93 5.62
C GLY A 338 24.21 -7.36 6.64
N PRO A 339 24.47 -6.54 7.67
CA PRO A 339 25.49 -6.83 8.69
C PRO A 339 25.22 -8.08 9.52
N LEU A 340 23.99 -8.62 9.53
CA LEU A 340 23.63 -9.85 10.22
C LEU A 340 23.91 -11.11 9.39
N ALA A 341 24.24 -10.97 8.10
CA ALA A 341 24.66 -12.09 7.29
C ALA A 341 26.02 -12.62 7.81
N GLY A 342 26.15 -13.94 7.88
CA GLY A 342 27.44 -14.57 8.12
C GLY A 342 28.43 -14.33 6.96
N GLU A 343 29.67 -14.77 7.15
CA GLU A 343 30.66 -14.73 6.07
C GLU A 343 30.15 -15.54 4.85
N PRO A 344 30.15 -14.94 3.64
CA PRO A 344 29.72 -15.65 2.46
C PRO A 344 30.60 -16.88 2.17
N SER A 345 29.97 -17.95 1.69
CA SER A 345 30.71 -19.11 1.21
C SER A 345 31.61 -18.73 0.04
N SER A 346 32.86 -19.26 0.03
CA SER A 346 33.76 -19.12 -1.11
C SER A 346 33.29 -19.90 -2.34
N ASP A 347 32.33 -20.81 -2.18
CA ASP A 347 31.81 -21.70 -3.24
C ASP A 347 30.42 -21.27 -3.74
N LEU A 348 30.13 -19.97 -3.74
CA LEU A 348 28.91 -19.46 -4.35
C LEU A 348 28.94 -19.63 -5.87
N ALA A 349 27.88 -20.25 -6.42
CA ALA A 349 27.77 -20.44 -7.87
C ALA A 349 27.72 -19.10 -8.62
N GLU A 350 27.04 -18.13 -8.06
CA GLU A 350 26.92 -16.77 -8.62
C GLU A 350 26.59 -15.74 -7.53
N VAL A 351 26.99 -14.50 -7.78
CA VAL A 351 26.66 -13.34 -6.94
C VAL A 351 26.28 -12.18 -7.85
N GLN A 352 25.13 -11.56 -7.60
CA GLN A 352 24.77 -10.32 -8.27
C GLN A 352 25.28 -9.12 -7.48
N LEU A 353 26.23 -8.40 -8.07
CA LEU A 353 26.57 -7.05 -7.65
C LEU A 353 25.41 -6.11 -7.97
N ARG A 354 24.89 -5.43 -6.97
CA ARG A 354 23.87 -4.38 -7.10
C ARG A 354 24.40 -3.09 -6.48
N VAL A 355 24.59 -2.05 -7.29
CA VAL A 355 25.04 -0.74 -6.81
C VAL A 355 23.98 0.29 -7.06
N GLY A 356 23.52 0.94 -5.99
CA GLY A 356 22.56 2.04 -6.01
C GLY A 356 23.25 3.37 -5.68
N VAL A 357 22.87 4.42 -6.40
CA VAL A 357 23.27 5.80 -6.10
C VAL A 357 22.04 6.67 -5.97
N ARG A 358 22.10 7.66 -5.06
CA ARG A 358 21.07 8.71 -4.97
C ARG A 358 21.70 10.09 -4.76
N GLY A 359 20.98 11.12 -5.20
CA GLY A 359 21.38 12.51 -5.01
C GLY A 359 20.32 13.48 -5.45
N SER A 360 20.45 14.73 -5.01
CA SER A 360 19.56 15.82 -5.39
C SER A 360 19.74 16.28 -6.83
N ASP A 361 20.97 16.18 -7.38
CA ASP A 361 21.30 16.50 -8.78
C ASP A 361 21.18 15.25 -9.66
N ARG A 362 20.42 15.38 -10.73
CA ARG A 362 20.22 14.32 -11.72
C ARG A 362 21.47 14.00 -12.53
N THR A 363 22.36 14.97 -12.77
CA THR A 363 23.50 14.85 -13.69
C THR A 363 24.51 13.80 -13.26
N PRO A 364 24.99 13.75 -11.99
CA PRO A 364 25.85 12.66 -11.52
C PRO A 364 25.18 11.29 -11.60
N ILE A 365 23.87 11.22 -11.32
CA ILE A 365 23.10 9.97 -11.39
C ILE A 365 23.04 9.45 -12.85
N GLU A 366 22.79 10.33 -13.81
CA GLU A 366 22.84 9.96 -15.24
C GLU A 366 24.24 9.48 -15.67
N ARG A 367 25.30 10.11 -15.16
CA ARG A 367 26.66 9.69 -15.46
C ARG A 367 26.95 8.29 -14.91
N PHE A 368 26.56 8.01 -13.68
CA PHE A 368 26.69 6.68 -13.07
C PHE A 368 26.10 5.57 -13.95
N THR A 369 24.93 5.78 -14.57
CA THR A 369 24.29 4.76 -15.43
C THR A 369 25.15 4.30 -16.61
N LYS A 370 26.16 5.10 -16.98
CA LYS A 370 27.07 4.83 -18.09
C LYS A 370 28.35 4.10 -17.64
N GLU A 371 28.60 3.99 -16.33
CA GLU A 371 29.82 3.42 -15.77
C GLU A 371 29.72 1.92 -15.42
N ILE A 372 28.51 1.37 -15.37
CA ILE A 372 28.25 -0.05 -15.07
C ILE A 372 28.62 -0.95 -16.26
N ALA A 373 28.07 -0.66 -17.44
CA ALA A 373 28.27 -1.49 -18.63
C ALA A 373 29.75 -1.71 -19.02
N PRO A 374 30.65 -0.71 -18.92
CA PRO A 374 32.06 -0.94 -19.22
C PRO A 374 32.74 -2.01 -18.37
N LEU A 375 32.26 -2.31 -17.17
CA LEU A 375 32.81 -3.35 -16.29
C LEU A 375 32.73 -4.75 -16.92
N ILE A 376 31.81 -4.98 -17.86
CA ILE A 376 31.71 -6.25 -18.60
C ILE A 376 33.01 -6.59 -19.36
N LEU A 377 33.70 -5.57 -19.86
CA LEU A 377 34.93 -5.76 -20.65
C LEU A 377 36.20 -5.32 -19.90
N THR A 378 36.05 -4.54 -18.82
CA THR A 378 37.19 -3.96 -18.08
C THR A 378 37.24 -4.35 -16.61
N GLY A 379 36.31 -5.19 -16.18
CA GLY A 379 36.24 -5.71 -14.81
C GLY A 379 36.71 -7.14 -14.67
N PRO A 380 36.47 -7.80 -13.53
CA PRO A 380 36.77 -9.19 -13.29
C PRO A 380 36.12 -10.14 -14.30
N PRO A 381 36.73 -11.32 -14.55
CA PRO A 381 36.21 -12.29 -15.54
C PRO A 381 34.93 -12.98 -15.06
N ALA A 382 34.29 -13.74 -15.96
CA ALA A 382 33.06 -14.50 -15.72
C ALA A 382 31.89 -13.62 -15.27
N VAL A 383 31.80 -12.45 -15.87
CA VAL A 383 30.65 -11.53 -15.67
C VAL A 383 29.60 -11.79 -16.74
N THR A 384 28.34 -11.72 -16.36
CA THR A 384 27.23 -11.68 -17.31
C THR A 384 26.53 -10.32 -17.26
N GLY A 385 25.87 -9.99 -18.36
CA GLY A 385 25.16 -8.73 -18.52
C GLY A 385 24.00 -8.58 -17.55
N PHE A 386 23.35 -7.44 -17.60
CA PHE A 386 22.22 -7.07 -16.79
C PHE A 386 20.92 -7.20 -17.59
N ALA A 387 19.87 -7.66 -16.93
CA ALA A 387 18.52 -7.63 -17.50
C ALA A 387 17.98 -6.18 -17.56
N GLY A 388 17.26 -5.84 -18.63
CA GLY A 388 16.62 -4.55 -18.78
C GLY A 388 17.47 -3.40 -19.34
N GLY A 389 18.72 -3.64 -19.76
CA GLY A 389 19.60 -2.66 -20.38
C GLY A 389 20.27 -1.71 -19.39
N ARG A 390 20.59 -0.49 -19.83
CA ARG A 390 21.23 0.50 -18.96
C ARG A 390 20.32 0.89 -17.78
N PRO A 391 20.90 1.11 -16.60
CA PRO A 391 20.15 1.65 -15.47
C PRO A 391 19.39 2.93 -15.87
N LYS A 392 18.17 3.06 -15.40
CA LYS A 392 17.36 4.27 -15.61
C LYS A 392 17.48 5.19 -14.40
N VAL A 393 17.49 6.50 -14.67
CA VAL A 393 17.35 7.49 -13.61
C VAL A 393 15.88 7.60 -13.25
N GLU A 394 15.60 7.38 -11.98
CA GLU A 394 14.25 7.48 -11.40
C GLU A 394 14.20 8.62 -10.40
N GLU A 395 13.08 9.33 -10.36
CA GLU A 395 12.81 10.30 -9.31
C GLU A 395 12.45 9.55 -8.03
N ILE A 396 13.03 9.98 -6.91
CA ILE A 396 12.68 9.48 -5.58
C ILE A 396 11.46 10.25 -5.09
N VAL A 397 10.41 9.52 -4.76
CA VAL A 397 9.27 10.04 -4.01
C VAL A 397 9.43 9.59 -2.56
N ALA A 398 9.55 10.54 -1.65
CA ALA A 398 9.61 10.27 -0.23
C ALA A 398 8.25 10.51 0.43
N TYR A 399 8.06 9.84 1.56
CA TYR A 399 6.85 9.87 2.35
C TYR A 399 7.01 10.82 3.54
N TRP A 400 5.96 11.58 3.83
CA TRP A 400 5.86 12.50 4.95
C TRP A 400 4.55 12.25 5.69
N PRO A 401 4.57 11.41 6.73
CA PRO A 401 3.39 11.21 7.57
C PRO A 401 3.20 12.43 8.48
N ALA A 402 1.97 12.91 8.55
CA ALA A 402 1.62 14.03 9.42
C ALA A 402 0.25 13.80 10.08
N LEU A 403 -0.06 14.61 11.10
CA LEU A 403 -1.38 14.66 11.71
C LEU A 403 -2.04 16.01 11.43
N ILE A 404 -3.36 15.96 11.20
CA ILE A 404 -4.22 17.12 11.04
C ILE A 404 -5.43 16.99 11.99
N PRO A 405 -5.90 18.07 12.62
CA PRO A 405 -7.16 18.02 13.38
C PRO A 405 -8.33 17.56 12.50
N LYS A 406 -9.19 16.69 13.01
CA LYS A 406 -10.38 16.22 12.27
C LYS A 406 -11.27 17.36 11.81
N SER A 407 -11.36 18.44 12.59
CA SER A 407 -12.15 19.65 12.27
C SER A 407 -11.69 20.36 10.97
N GLU A 408 -10.50 20.07 10.49
CA GLU A 408 -9.97 20.65 9.24
C GLU A 408 -10.38 19.84 8.00
N ILE A 409 -10.91 18.64 8.16
CA ILE A 409 -11.28 17.76 7.06
C ILE A 409 -12.79 17.63 7.01
N THR A 410 -13.36 17.92 5.85
CA THR A 410 -14.79 17.78 5.60
C THR A 410 -14.96 16.78 4.45
N PRO A 411 -15.35 15.54 4.74
CA PRO A 411 -15.74 14.59 3.69
C PRO A 411 -16.97 15.08 2.94
N HIS A 412 -17.06 14.76 1.66
CA HIS A 412 -18.20 15.03 0.82
C HIS A 412 -18.70 13.73 0.20
N VAL A 413 -20.01 13.52 0.26
CA VAL A 413 -20.68 12.36 -0.32
C VAL A 413 -21.63 12.82 -1.40
N GLU A 414 -21.48 12.27 -2.59
CA GLU A 414 -22.39 12.47 -3.71
C GLU A 414 -22.94 11.12 -4.16
N ILE A 415 -24.23 11.07 -4.48
CA ILE A 415 -24.88 9.87 -5.04
C ILE A 415 -25.19 10.12 -6.51
N MET A 416 -24.53 9.34 -7.36
CA MET A 416 -24.70 9.41 -8.82
C MET A 416 -25.61 8.28 -9.29
N GLU A 417 -26.68 8.63 -9.98
CA GLU A 417 -27.54 7.66 -10.68
C GLU A 417 -26.91 7.23 -12.02
N VAL A 418 -27.07 5.97 -12.39
CA VAL A 418 -26.52 5.40 -13.64
C VAL A 418 -27.53 5.40 -14.76
#